data_6ec4b60a4e988373e4e5280c2f31327d
#
_entry.id   6ec4b60a4e988373e4e5280c2f31327d
#
_cell.length_a   1.000
_cell.length_b   1.000
_cell.length_c   1.000
_cell.angle_alpha   90.00
_cell.angle_beta   90.00
_cell.angle_gamma   90.00
#
_symmetry.space_group_name_H-M   'P 1'
#
loop_
_entity.id
_entity.type
_entity.pdbx_description
1 polymer ?
#
loop_
_entity_poly.entity_id
_entity_poly.type
_entity_poly.pdbx_seq_one_letter_code
_entity_poly.pdbx_strand_id
1 'polypeptide(L)'
;FQLHFTSSMALTAAACLNIADDHLDWHGSRAQYEAAKGRIYTGVSARAVYNAQDETTHRLASAAQRGTGAVLHGFTLQEPSQGQSGVIGRELVEADDHGSAVLASLDDLNGVAITGADGVARVPDHMVANALAAAALTRSVIGPDAVRSGLRSFTAGGHRFELVAQIDGVAYVNDSKATNAHAAAAALASVADGTAVWIAG
;
A
#
# COMPACT_ATOMS: atom_id res chain seq x y z
N PHE A 1 -6.97 -9.35 -14.19
CA PHE A 1 -6.89 -10.00 -15.52
C PHE A 1 -5.50 -10.61 -15.74
N GLN A 2 -4.41 -9.83 -15.74
CA GLN A 2 -3.04 -10.29 -16.07
C GLN A 2 -2.61 -11.51 -15.25
N LEU A 3 -2.78 -11.48 -13.93
CA LEU A 3 -2.42 -12.59 -13.04
C LEU A 3 -3.20 -13.88 -13.30
N HIS A 4 -4.43 -13.78 -13.86
CA HIS A 4 -5.21 -14.96 -14.25
C HIS A 4 -4.50 -15.78 -15.33
N PHE A 5 -3.83 -15.12 -16.26
CA PHE A 5 -3.11 -15.76 -17.37
C PHE A 5 -1.63 -16.01 -17.09
N THR A 6 -1.15 -15.62 -15.91
CA THR A 6 0.26 -15.77 -15.54
C THR A 6 0.51 -17.15 -14.93
N SER A 7 1.50 -17.88 -15.45
CA SER A 7 1.85 -19.24 -15.00
C SER A 7 3.32 -19.44 -14.65
N SER A 8 4.21 -18.51 -14.99
CA SER A 8 5.66 -18.71 -14.90
C SER A 8 6.42 -17.51 -14.35
N MET A 9 5.84 -16.76 -13.40
CA MET A 9 6.58 -15.67 -12.73
C MET A 9 7.57 -16.25 -11.72
N ALA A 10 8.77 -15.67 -11.68
CA ALA A 10 9.80 -15.93 -10.68
C ALA A 10 10.22 -14.58 -10.07
N LEU A 11 9.38 -14.07 -9.16
CA LEU A 11 9.59 -12.77 -8.53
C LEU A 11 10.51 -12.89 -7.30
N THR A 12 11.39 -11.93 -7.11
CA THR A 12 12.16 -11.79 -5.86
C THR A 12 11.25 -11.47 -4.70
N ALA A 13 10.37 -10.49 -4.87
CA ALA A 13 9.35 -10.13 -3.89
C ALA A 13 8.03 -9.79 -4.58
N ALA A 14 6.92 -10.01 -3.89
CA ALA A 14 5.59 -9.67 -4.38
C ALA A 14 4.70 -9.18 -3.25
N ALA A 15 3.73 -8.30 -3.56
CA ALA A 15 2.75 -7.80 -2.60
C ALA A 15 1.33 -7.88 -3.14
N CYS A 16 0.38 -8.19 -2.25
CA CYS A 16 -1.03 -7.92 -2.45
C CYS A 16 -1.47 -6.89 -1.39
N LEU A 17 -1.90 -5.72 -1.85
CA LEU A 17 -2.14 -4.58 -0.95
C LEU A 17 -3.49 -4.69 -0.22
N ASN A 18 -4.51 -5.17 -0.94
CA ASN A 18 -5.86 -5.41 -0.43
C ASN A 18 -6.64 -6.30 -1.40
N ILE A 19 -7.75 -6.84 -0.92
CA ILE A 19 -8.76 -7.56 -1.72
C ILE A 19 -10.13 -6.95 -1.42
N ALA A 20 -10.65 -6.22 -2.39
CA ALA A 20 -12.02 -5.73 -2.39
C ALA A 20 -12.75 -6.25 -3.63
N ASP A 21 -14.07 -6.29 -3.58
CA ASP A 21 -14.87 -6.77 -4.70
C ASP A 21 -14.68 -5.85 -5.91
N ASP A 22 -14.17 -6.43 -6.98
CA ASP A 22 -13.94 -5.75 -8.25
C ASP A 22 -13.93 -6.80 -9.37
N HIS A 23 -14.44 -6.43 -10.55
CA HIS A 23 -14.43 -7.27 -11.74
C HIS A 23 -15.01 -8.70 -11.53
N LEU A 24 -16.00 -8.86 -10.66
CA LEU A 24 -16.60 -10.17 -10.36
C LEU A 24 -17.38 -10.73 -11.54
N ASP A 25 -17.92 -9.86 -12.39
CA ASP A 25 -18.56 -10.21 -13.66
C ASP A 25 -17.59 -10.94 -14.61
N TRP A 26 -16.32 -10.54 -14.62
CA TRP A 26 -15.28 -11.17 -15.43
C TRP A 26 -14.73 -12.45 -14.77
N HIS A 27 -14.48 -12.42 -13.46
CA HIS A 27 -13.89 -13.54 -12.73
C HIS A 27 -14.89 -14.65 -12.42
N GLY A 28 -16.19 -14.37 -12.49
CA GLY A 28 -17.28 -15.29 -12.21
C GLY A 28 -17.58 -15.48 -10.72
N SER A 29 -16.59 -15.29 -9.83
CA SER A 29 -16.79 -15.32 -8.38
C SER A 29 -15.65 -14.63 -7.63
N ARG A 30 -15.93 -14.21 -6.38
CA ARG A 30 -14.91 -13.69 -5.47
C ARG A 30 -13.76 -14.69 -5.25
N ALA A 31 -14.08 -15.97 -5.08
CA ALA A 31 -13.07 -17.02 -4.88
C ALA A 31 -12.11 -17.14 -6.08
N GLN A 32 -12.61 -17.02 -7.30
CA GLN A 32 -11.78 -17.03 -8.51
C GLN A 32 -10.94 -15.75 -8.63
N TYR A 33 -11.50 -14.60 -8.26
CA TYR A 33 -10.76 -13.34 -8.20
C TYR A 33 -9.61 -13.41 -7.20
N GLU A 34 -9.87 -13.87 -5.97
CA GLU A 34 -8.86 -14.08 -4.93
C GLU A 34 -7.77 -15.06 -5.38
N ALA A 35 -8.15 -16.19 -5.96
CA ALA A 35 -7.21 -17.18 -6.49
C ALA A 35 -6.32 -16.59 -7.60
N ALA A 36 -6.89 -15.77 -8.48
CA ALA A 36 -6.11 -15.07 -9.51
C ALA A 36 -5.11 -14.08 -8.89
N LYS A 37 -5.52 -13.31 -7.87
CA LYS A 37 -4.64 -12.39 -7.15
C LYS A 37 -3.53 -13.13 -6.40
N GLY A 38 -3.85 -14.25 -5.74
CA GLY A 38 -2.89 -15.06 -4.98
C GLY A 38 -1.73 -15.62 -5.82
N ARG A 39 -1.90 -15.76 -7.13
CA ARG A 39 -0.84 -16.21 -8.05
C ARG A 39 0.39 -15.32 -8.01
N ILE A 40 0.27 -14.05 -7.59
CA ILE A 40 1.42 -13.14 -7.46
C ILE A 40 2.50 -13.69 -6.54
N TYR A 41 2.13 -14.53 -5.57
CA TYR A 41 3.05 -15.10 -4.58
C TYR A 41 3.72 -16.41 -5.03
N THR A 42 3.26 -17.01 -6.13
CA THR A 42 3.80 -18.29 -6.61
C THR A 42 5.24 -18.12 -7.05
N GLY A 43 6.15 -18.94 -6.49
CA GLY A 43 7.57 -18.92 -6.83
C GLY A 43 8.36 -17.71 -6.30
N VAL A 44 7.76 -16.86 -5.46
CA VAL A 44 8.47 -15.75 -4.81
C VAL A 44 9.67 -16.28 -4.04
N SER A 45 10.87 -15.71 -4.27
CA SER A 45 12.13 -16.25 -3.76
C SER A 45 12.66 -15.57 -2.48
N ALA A 46 12.25 -14.32 -2.17
CA ALA A 46 12.74 -13.63 -0.99
C ALA A 46 11.60 -13.18 -0.06
N ARG A 47 10.63 -12.40 -0.53
CA ARG A 47 9.65 -11.81 0.38
C ARG A 47 8.22 -11.78 -0.22
N ALA A 48 7.27 -12.43 0.46
CA ALA A 48 5.84 -12.35 0.16
C ALA A 48 5.19 -11.33 1.12
N VAL A 49 4.84 -10.17 0.59
CA VAL A 49 4.35 -9.03 1.37
C VAL A 49 2.82 -9.02 1.37
N TYR A 50 2.20 -8.92 2.54
CA TYR A 50 0.75 -8.90 2.71
C TYR A 50 0.32 -7.75 3.62
N ASN A 51 -0.92 -7.32 3.51
CA ASN A 51 -1.53 -6.36 4.42
C ASN A 51 -2.00 -7.10 5.69
N ALA A 52 -1.40 -6.78 6.83
CA ALA A 52 -1.76 -7.40 8.11
C ALA A 52 -3.17 -7.03 8.61
N GLN A 53 -3.76 -5.97 8.04
CA GLN A 53 -5.13 -5.53 8.31
C GLN A 53 -6.16 -6.15 7.33
N ASP A 54 -5.71 -6.96 6.36
CA ASP A 54 -6.56 -7.68 5.41
C ASP A 54 -6.26 -9.18 5.46
N GLU A 55 -7.11 -9.92 6.18
CA GLU A 55 -6.98 -11.37 6.38
C GLU A 55 -6.90 -12.14 5.07
N THR A 56 -7.56 -11.66 4.01
CA THR A 56 -7.53 -12.32 2.71
C THR A 56 -6.14 -12.27 2.10
N THR A 57 -5.46 -11.13 2.16
CA THR A 57 -4.08 -11.01 1.63
C THR A 57 -3.10 -11.90 2.41
N HIS A 58 -3.24 -11.96 3.74
CA HIS A 58 -2.45 -12.84 4.59
C HIS A 58 -2.67 -14.32 4.25
N ARG A 59 -3.92 -14.74 4.11
CA ARG A 59 -4.28 -16.11 3.74
C ARG A 59 -3.70 -16.49 2.36
N LEU A 60 -3.81 -15.60 1.37
CA LEU A 60 -3.26 -15.83 0.03
C LEU A 60 -1.73 -15.97 0.05
N ALA A 61 -1.03 -15.10 0.77
CA ALA A 61 0.42 -15.16 0.92
C ALA A 61 0.87 -16.44 1.64
N SER A 62 0.14 -16.85 2.69
CA SER A 62 0.45 -18.03 3.48
C SER A 62 0.24 -19.33 2.71
N ALA A 63 -0.82 -19.43 1.91
CA ALA A 63 -1.19 -20.61 1.13
C ALA A 63 -0.32 -20.81 -0.13
N ALA A 64 0.39 -19.78 -0.60
CA ALA A 64 1.13 -19.84 -1.85
C ALA A 64 2.36 -20.75 -1.75
N GLN A 65 2.67 -21.47 -2.84
CA GLN A 65 3.94 -22.17 -3.01
C GLN A 65 5.05 -21.17 -3.31
N ARG A 66 5.83 -20.83 -2.30
CA ARG A 66 6.96 -19.91 -2.39
C ARG A 66 8.26 -20.68 -2.58
N GLY A 67 9.30 -20.00 -3.06
CA GLY A 67 10.64 -20.54 -3.11
C GLY A 67 11.22 -20.82 -1.72
N THR A 68 12.18 -21.71 -1.65
CA THR A 68 12.88 -22.05 -0.42
C THR A 68 13.58 -20.80 0.16
N GLY A 69 13.30 -20.48 1.42
CA GLY A 69 13.86 -19.30 2.10
C GLY A 69 13.04 -18.02 1.94
N ALA A 70 11.98 -18.01 1.13
CA ALA A 70 11.08 -16.86 1.07
C ALA A 70 10.31 -16.67 2.39
N VAL A 71 10.34 -15.46 2.92
CA VAL A 71 9.65 -15.11 4.17
C VAL A 71 8.32 -14.42 3.90
N LEU A 72 7.37 -14.60 4.82
CA LEU A 72 6.17 -13.78 4.92
C LEU A 72 6.52 -12.48 5.63
N HIS A 73 6.03 -11.36 5.11
CA HIS A 73 6.23 -10.05 5.73
C HIS A 73 4.95 -9.23 5.66
N GLY A 74 4.41 -8.83 6.81
CA GLY A 74 3.22 -8.01 6.88
C GLY A 74 3.54 -6.51 6.77
N PHE A 75 2.59 -5.71 6.31
CA PHE A 75 2.60 -4.28 6.57
C PHE A 75 1.28 -3.85 7.24
N THR A 76 1.35 -2.83 8.09
CA THR A 76 0.21 -2.32 8.86
C THR A 76 0.35 -0.83 9.14
N LEU A 77 -0.77 -0.12 9.29
CA LEU A 77 -0.77 1.28 9.77
C LEU A 77 -0.62 1.37 11.30
N GLN A 78 -0.59 0.24 11.99
CA GLN A 78 -0.41 0.14 13.43
C GLN A 78 1.05 -0.11 13.78
N GLU A 79 1.36 -0.20 15.08
CA GLU A 79 2.65 -0.67 15.58
C GLU A 79 2.92 -2.09 15.06
N PRO A 80 4.08 -2.32 14.42
CA PRO A 80 4.39 -3.60 13.80
C PRO A 80 4.72 -4.67 14.85
N SER A 81 4.20 -5.88 14.63
CA SER A 81 4.71 -7.09 15.28
C SER A 81 5.92 -7.61 14.51
N GLN A 82 6.63 -8.59 15.09
CA GLN A 82 7.73 -9.28 14.45
C GLN A 82 7.35 -9.80 13.04
N GLY A 83 8.20 -9.56 12.05
CA GLY A 83 7.93 -9.88 10.64
C GLY A 83 6.98 -8.89 9.95
N GLN A 84 6.86 -7.69 10.49
CA GLN A 84 6.00 -6.65 9.91
C GLN A 84 6.73 -5.31 9.78
N SER A 85 6.26 -4.50 8.85
CA SER A 85 6.52 -3.06 8.79
C SER A 85 5.26 -2.29 9.21
N GLY A 86 5.42 -1.25 10.01
CA GLY A 86 4.29 -0.48 10.52
C GLY A 86 4.67 0.93 10.93
N VAL A 87 3.81 1.57 11.73
CA VAL A 87 3.98 2.96 12.16
C VAL A 87 4.15 3.02 13.69
N ILE A 88 5.22 3.66 14.15
CA ILE A 88 5.43 4.00 15.56
C ILE A 88 5.57 5.52 15.67
N GLY A 89 4.57 6.18 16.23
CA GLY A 89 4.53 7.63 16.28
C GLY A 89 4.50 8.25 14.87
N ARG A 90 5.60 8.83 14.42
CA ARG A 90 5.74 9.38 13.06
C ARG A 90 6.74 8.60 12.19
N GLU A 91 7.21 7.46 12.65
CA GLU A 91 8.22 6.68 11.96
C GLU A 91 7.63 5.44 11.29
N LEU A 92 8.08 5.13 10.08
CA LEU A 92 7.86 3.86 9.41
C LEU A 92 8.95 2.91 9.89
N VAL A 93 8.57 1.82 10.51
CA VAL A 93 9.48 0.90 11.20
C VAL A 93 9.30 -0.52 10.67
N GLU A 94 10.39 -1.22 10.42
CA GLU A 94 10.40 -2.67 10.19
C GLU A 94 10.81 -3.37 11.50
N ALA A 95 10.02 -4.33 11.94
CA ALA A 95 10.33 -5.20 13.07
C ALA A 95 10.64 -6.61 12.55
N ASP A 96 11.84 -7.10 12.80
CA ASP A 96 12.30 -8.43 12.41
C ASP A 96 13.00 -9.16 13.58
N ASP A 97 13.56 -10.34 13.33
CA ASP A 97 14.26 -11.17 14.32
C ASP A 97 15.54 -10.50 14.89
N HIS A 98 16.02 -9.45 14.24
CA HIS A 98 17.23 -8.72 14.64
C HIS A 98 16.92 -7.44 15.39
N GLY A 99 15.64 -7.10 15.58
CA GLY A 99 15.16 -5.91 16.26
C GLY A 99 14.30 -5.03 15.37
N SER A 100 14.28 -3.72 15.64
CA SER A 100 13.50 -2.76 14.87
C SER A 100 14.41 -1.79 14.12
N ALA A 101 14.10 -1.53 12.86
CA ALA A 101 14.81 -0.56 12.02
C ALA A 101 13.86 0.53 11.54
N VAL A 102 14.25 1.79 11.72
CA VAL A 102 13.53 2.93 11.14
C VAL A 102 13.81 3.00 9.64
N LEU A 103 12.76 2.90 8.84
CA LEU A 103 12.83 2.92 7.39
C LEU A 103 12.73 4.36 6.85
N ALA A 104 11.83 5.15 7.43
CA ALA A 104 11.56 6.53 7.04
C ALA A 104 10.73 7.23 8.12
N SER A 105 10.50 8.53 7.98
CA SER A 105 9.51 9.29 8.74
C SER A 105 8.31 9.62 7.83
N LEU A 106 7.15 9.90 8.41
CA LEU A 106 6.01 10.47 7.67
C LEU A 106 6.38 11.80 6.98
N ASP A 107 7.37 12.53 7.50
CA ASP A 107 7.89 13.74 6.87
C ASP A 107 8.66 13.44 5.56
N ASP A 108 9.15 12.21 5.39
CA ASP A 108 9.79 11.77 4.15
C ASP A 108 8.76 11.51 3.02
N LEU A 109 7.46 11.55 3.34
CA LEU A 109 6.34 11.38 2.39
C LEU A 109 5.71 12.71 1.95
N ASN A 110 6.43 13.84 2.11
CA ASN A 110 5.89 15.17 1.77
C ASN A 110 5.42 15.30 0.32
N GLY A 111 5.99 14.53 -0.61
CA GLY A 111 5.57 14.52 -2.02
C GLY A 111 4.15 14.01 -2.27
N VAL A 112 3.50 13.43 -1.25
CA VAL A 112 2.12 12.93 -1.30
C VAL A 112 1.26 13.48 -0.15
N ALA A 113 1.78 14.43 0.63
CA ALA A 113 1.04 15.07 1.69
C ALA A 113 0.07 16.11 1.14
N ILE A 114 -1.09 16.27 1.77
CA ILE A 114 -2.09 17.30 1.45
C ILE A 114 -2.26 18.21 2.66
N THR A 115 -2.21 19.52 2.42
CA THR A 115 -2.46 20.51 3.44
C THR A 115 -3.98 20.74 3.58
N GLY A 116 -4.51 20.43 4.75
CA GLY A 116 -5.91 20.67 5.08
C GLY A 116 -6.23 22.17 5.27
N ALA A 117 -7.51 22.48 5.44
CA ALA A 117 -7.97 23.84 5.71
C ALA A 117 -7.39 24.44 7.02
N ASP A 118 -6.94 23.59 7.94
CA ASP A 118 -6.25 23.97 9.18
C ASP A 118 -4.76 24.31 8.99
N GLY A 119 -4.27 24.29 7.75
CA GLY A 119 -2.87 24.54 7.41
C GLY A 119 -1.92 23.38 7.74
N VAL A 120 -2.43 22.23 8.20
CA VAL A 120 -1.61 21.09 8.58
C VAL A 120 -1.49 20.11 7.40
N ALA A 121 -0.24 19.80 7.01
CA ALA A 121 0.05 18.80 6.01
C ALA A 121 -0.10 17.39 6.61
N ARG A 122 -0.87 16.53 5.96
CA ARG A 122 -1.10 15.14 6.34
C ARG A 122 -0.87 14.21 5.16
N VAL A 123 -0.23 13.09 5.42
CA VAL A 123 -0.11 12.00 4.45
C VAL A 123 -1.34 11.11 4.59
N PRO A 124 -2.10 10.88 3.51
CA PRO A 124 -3.25 9.97 3.55
C PRO A 124 -2.84 8.54 3.95
N ASP A 125 -3.67 7.86 4.75
CA ASP A 125 -3.39 6.51 5.28
C ASP A 125 -3.08 5.51 4.17
N HIS A 126 -3.79 5.54 3.05
CA HIS A 126 -3.51 4.66 1.92
C HIS A 126 -2.13 4.93 1.28
N MET A 127 -1.62 6.16 1.32
CA MET A 127 -0.27 6.48 0.87
C MET A 127 0.79 5.99 1.86
N VAL A 128 0.52 6.06 3.16
CA VAL A 128 1.38 5.45 4.20
C VAL A 128 1.42 3.94 4.01
N ALA A 129 0.28 3.28 3.82
CA ALA A 129 0.20 1.84 3.56
C ALA A 129 0.97 1.43 2.29
N ASN A 130 0.86 2.21 1.22
CA ASN A 130 1.61 2.00 -0.02
C ASN A 130 3.13 2.16 0.19
N ALA A 131 3.56 3.16 0.98
CA ALA A 131 4.96 3.37 1.31
C ALA A 131 5.53 2.20 2.13
N LEU A 132 4.79 1.70 3.12
CA LEU A 132 5.15 0.53 3.91
C LEU A 132 5.27 -0.73 3.02
N ALA A 133 4.32 -0.96 2.13
CA ALA A 133 4.37 -2.08 1.19
C ALA A 133 5.56 -1.97 0.23
N ALA A 134 5.84 -0.78 -0.31
CA ALA A 134 6.99 -0.54 -1.18
C ALA A 134 8.32 -0.74 -0.43
N ALA A 135 8.42 -0.25 0.80
CA ALA A 135 9.56 -0.51 1.66
C ALA A 135 9.73 -2.01 1.89
N ALA A 136 8.69 -2.71 2.33
CA ALA A 136 8.71 -4.15 2.58
C ALA A 136 9.16 -4.95 1.34
N LEU A 137 8.70 -4.59 0.14
CA LEU A 137 9.10 -5.22 -1.13
C LEU A 137 10.60 -5.05 -1.42
N THR A 138 11.12 -3.86 -1.19
CA THR A 138 12.48 -3.51 -1.61
C THR A 138 13.56 -3.87 -0.58
N ARG A 139 13.19 -4.04 0.69
CA ARG A 139 14.11 -4.36 1.79
C ARG A 139 14.87 -5.68 1.63
N SER A 140 14.41 -6.58 0.75
CA SER A 140 15.17 -7.78 0.39
C SER A 140 16.41 -7.50 -0.47
N VAL A 141 16.53 -6.30 -1.05
CA VAL A 141 17.61 -5.93 -2.00
C VAL A 141 18.31 -4.61 -1.67
N ILE A 142 17.68 -3.72 -0.87
CA ILE A 142 18.24 -2.41 -0.52
C ILE A 142 18.17 -2.14 0.99
N GLY A 143 19.08 -1.28 1.48
CA GLY A 143 19.12 -0.84 2.87
C GLY A 143 18.08 0.24 3.22
N PRO A 144 17.89 0.55 4.53
CA PRO A 144 16.91 1.54 5.00
C PRO A 144 17.13 2.94 4.40
N ASP A 145 18.38 3.38 4.26
CA ASP A 145 18.69 4.69 3.71
C ASP A 145 18.26 4.85 2.25
N ALA A 146 18.38 3.78 1.45
CA ALA A 146 17.92 3.80 0.07
C ALA A 146 16.38 3.83 0.01
N VAL A 147 15.69 3.10 0.91
CA VAL A 147 14.22 3.18 1.06
C VAL A 147 13.81 4.61 1.39
N ARG A 148 14.42 5.22 2.41
CA ARG A 148 14.14 6.61 2.80
C ARG A 148 14.35 7.60 1.65
N SER A 149 15.48 7.47 0.94
CA SER A 149 15.78 8.31 -0.22
C SER A 149 14.72 8.18 -1.33
N GLY A 150 14.29 6.95 -1.61
CA GLY A 150 13.23 6.67 -2.59
C GLY A 150 11.89 7.30 -2.18
N LEU A 151 11.50 7.17 -0.91
CA LEU A 151 10.27 7.74 -0.40
C LEU A 151 10.26 9.27 -0.44
N ARG A 152 11.38 9.92 -0.09
CA ARG A 152 11.54 11.39 -0.18
C ARG A 152 11.39 11.93 -1.60
N SER A 153 11.85 11.18 -2.58
CA SER A 153 11.81 11.59 -3.99
C SER A 153 10.49 11.24 -4.68
N PHE A 154 9.64 10.46 -4.00
CA PHE A 154 8.38 9.98 -4.59
C PHE A 154 7.34 11.09 -4.62
N THR A 155 6.69 11.24 -5.76
CA THR A 155 5.50 12.06 -5.95
C THR A 155 4.41 11.20 -6.58
N ALA A 156 3.16 11.39 -6.17
CA ALA A 156 2.04 10.68 -6.80
C ALA A 156 1.97 11.02 -8.28
N GLY A 157 1.73 10.02 -9.11
CA GLY A 157 1.41 10.24 -10.52
C GLY A 157 0.08 10.97 -10.65
N GLY A 158 -0.13 11.65 -11.78
CA GLY A 158 -1.39 12.37 -12.06
C GLY A 158 -2.62 11.52 -11.82
N HIS A 159 -3.69 12.15 -11.36
CA HIS A 159 -4.99 11.53 -11.05
C HIS A 159 -5.01 10.53 -9.87
N ARG A 160 -3.99 10.56 -8.99
CA ARG A 160 -3.89 9.69 -7.81
C ARG A 160 -3.78 10.53 -6.55
N PHE A 161 -4.91 10.96 -6.04
CA PHE A 161 -5.02 11.88 -4.89
C PHE A 161 -4.14 13.14 -5.10
N GLU A 162 -4.15 13.65 -6.32
CA GLU A 162 -3.32 14.75 -6.80
C GLU A 162 -3.90 16.08 -6.35
N LEU A 163 -3.14 16.89 -5.62
CA LEU A 163 -3.51 18.26 -5.33
C LEU A 163 -3.36 19.10 -6.63
N VAL A 164 -4.50 19.47 -7.22
CA VAL A 164 -4.55 20.25 -8.47
C VAL A 164 -4.42 21.74 -8.19
N ALA A 165 -5.09 22.23 -7.14
CA ALA A 165 -5.09 23.63 -6.76
C ALA A 165 -5.44 23.80 -5.28
N GLN A 166 -5.03 24.92 -4.70
CA GLN A 166 -5.51 25.40 -3.41
C GLN A 166 -5.99 26.85 -3.60
N ILE A 167 -7.28 27.12 -3.40
CA ILE A 167 -7.91 28.42 -3.62
C ILE A 167 -8.73 28.76 -2.38
N ASP A 168 -8.45 29.91 -1.78
CA ASP A 168 -9.15 30.41 -0.56
C ASP A 168 -9.24 29.38 0.57
N GLY A 169 -8.17 28.58 0.78
CA GLY A 169 -8.11 27.56 1.81
C GLY A 169 -8.80 26.23 1.41
N VAL A 170 -9.39 26.13 0.23
CA VAL A 170 -9.98 24.91 -0.30
C VAL A 170 -8.97 24.16 -1.17
N ALA A 171 -8.69 22.90 -0.83
CA ALA A 171 -7.86 22.00 -1.63
C ALA A 171 -8.72 21.31 -2.69
N TYR A 172 -8.32 21.42 -3.96
CA TYR A 172 -8.91 20.70 -5.08
C TYR A 172 -8.06 19.48 -5.41
N VAL A 173 -8.61 18.31 -5.15
CA VAL A 173 -7.90 17.03 -5.28
C VAL A 173 -8.49 16.20 -6.42
N ASN A 174 -7.64 15.74 -7.33
CA ASN A 174 -8.02 14.86 -8.42
C ASN A 174 -7.61 13.41 -8.08
N ASP A 175 -8.61 12.55 -7.91
CA ASP A 175 -8.42 11.11 -7.68
C ASP A 175 -9.23 10.27 -8.68
N SER A 176 -9.27 10.70 -9.93
CA SER A 176 -10.04 10.00 -10.98
C SER A 176 -9.51 8.59 -11.32
N LYS A 177 -8.38 8.17 -10.75
CA LYS A 177 -7.91 6.78 -10.76
C LYS A 177 -8.59 5.89 -9.72
N ALA A 178 -9.32 6.44 -8.76
CA ALA A 178 -10.19 5.70 -7.85
C ALA A 178 -11.46 5.26 -8.58
N THR A 179 -11.35 4.28 -9.47
CA THR A 179 -12.41 3.85 -10.40
C THR A 179 -13.39 2.85 -9.81
N ASN A 180 -13.33 2.60 -8.51
CA ASN A 180 -14.28 1.76 -7.79
C ASN A 180 -14.60 2.34 -6.41
N ALA A 181 -15.71 1.89 -5.82
CA ALA A 181 -16.21 2.40 -4.53
C ALA A 181 -15.21 2.22 -3.38
N HIS A 182 -14.44 1.14 -3.37
CA HIS A 182 -13.45 0.87 -2.33
C HIS A 182 -12.29 1.87 -2.37
N ALA A 183 -11.77 2.16 -3.56
CA ALA A 183 -10.70 3.14 -3.74
C ALA A 183 -11.16 4.55 -3.36
N ALA A 184 -12.37 4.95 -3.80
CA ALA A 184 -12.96 6.24 -3.43
C ALA A 184 -13.19 6.36 -1.92
N ALA A 185 -13.68 5.30 -1.26
CA ALA A 185 -13.86 5.27 0.19
C ALA A 185 -12.52 5.42 0.95
N ALA A 186 -11.45 4.77 0.49
CA ALA A 186 -10.12 4.90 1.09
C ALA A 186 -9.57 6.33 0.96
N ALA A 187 -9.82 7.01 -0.16
CA ALA A 187 -9.46 8.41 -0.35
C ALA A 187 -10.25 9.33 0.59
N LEU A 188 -11.57 9.16 0.66
CA LEU A 188 -12.46 9.96 1.51
C LEU A 188 -12.17 9.77 3.01
N ALA A 189 -11.80 8.56 3.44
CA ALA A 189 -11.41 8.29 4.83
C ALA A 189 -10.16 9.09 5.27
N SER A 190 -9.38 9.63 4.33
CA SER A 190 -8.23 10.48 4.62
C SER A 190 -8.59 11.93 4.92
N VAL A 191 -9.87 12.30 4.76
CA VAL A 191 -10.37 13.68 4.92
C VAL A 191 -11.26 13.72 6.15
N ALA A 192 -11.18 14.80 6.93
CA ALA A 192 -12.02 14.93 8.12
C ALA A 192 -13.51 15.00 7.74
N ASP A 193 -14.35 14.40 8.57
CA ASP A 193 -15.80 14.36 8.35
C ASP A 193 -16.39 15.78 8.18
N GLY A 194 -17.25 15.93 7.18
CA GLY A 194 -17.94 17.19 6.89
C GLY A 194 -17.06 18.27 6.25
N THR A 195 -15.79 17.96 5.88
CA THR A 195 -14.87 18.94 5.27
C THR A 195 -14.64 18.73 3.79
N ALA A 196 -15.24 17.70 3.18
CA ALA A 196 -15.08 17.41 1.76
C ALA A 196 -16.39 17.55 0.98
N VAL A 197 -16.30 18.06 -0.24
CA VAL A 197 -17.33 17.94 -1.27
C VAL A 197 -16.82 16.94 -2.30
N TRP A 198 -17.53 15.83 -2.45
CA TRP A 198 -17.18 14.79 -3.39
C TRP A 198 -17.93 14.96 -4.72
N ILE A 199 -17.19 15.03 -5.81
CA ILE A 199 -17.72 15.05 -7.16
C ILE A 199 -17.40 13.71 -7.79
N ALA A 200 -18.44 12.92 -8.12
CA ALA A 200 -18.31 11.61 -8.73
C ALA A 200 -19.09 11.54 -10.04
N GLY A 201 -18.59 10.73 -11.01
CA GLY A 201 -19.22 10.50 -12.30
C GLY A 201 -18.73 9.23 -12.95
#